data_d74456ae83e531b1db17b1bc9fbf8b9a
#
_entry.id   d74456ae83e531b1db17b1bc9fbf8b9a
#
_cell.length_a   1.000
_cell.length_b   1.000
_cell.length_c   1.000
_cell.angle_alpha   90.00
_cell.angle_beta   90.00
_cell.angle_gamma   90.00
#
_symmetry.space_group_name_H-M   'P 1'
#
loop_
_entity.id
_entity.type
_entity.pdbx_description
1 polymer ?
#
loop_
_entity_poly.entity_id
_entity_poly.type
_entity_poly.pdbx_seq_one_letter_code
_entity_poly.pdbx_strand_id
1 'polypeptide(L)'
;TSLLGGMVEKLQVLKRKAEESISEELAASNVCKRRLEHLKERDTLTSTGTISHGAANQWKRKRLDRMMVEYFLRNGYYNAAITLAERSDIKDLTNIDIFLTSREVEKSLANHETQKCLLWCHDNKSKLRKLKSNMEFNLRIQEFVELIRTDNRMGAIKHARKHFSSFEEEHLTTIQQ
;
A
#
# COMPACT_ATOMS: atom_id res chain seq x y z
N THR A 1 -6.52 -13.01 -41.95
CA THR A 1 -5.81 -13.79 -40.90
C THR A 1 -5.24 -12.90 -39.78
N SER A 2 -4.83 -11.66 -40.05
CA SER A 2 -4.23 -10.77 -39.05
C SER A 2 -5.25 -10.24 -38.01
N LEU A 3 -6.51 -10.00 -38.42
CA LEU A 3 -7.56 -9.46 -37.54
C LEU A 3 -8.00 -10.47 -36.49
N LEU A 4 -8.16 -11.74 -36.87
CA LEU A 4 -8.47 -12.85 -35.95
C LEU A 4 -7.33 -13.12 -34.98
N GLY A 5 -6.08 -13.06 -35.42
CA GLY A 5 -4.91 -13.18 -34.56
C GLY A 5 -4.87 -12.09 -33.46
N GLY A 6 -5.12 -10.85 -33.83
CA GLY A 6 -5.19 -9.74 -32.87
C GLY A 6 -6.36 -9.84 -31.87
N MET A 7 -7.49 -10.42 -32.29
CA MET A 7 -8.61 -10.69 -31.38
C MET A 7 -8.28 -11.80 -30.38
N VAL A 8 -7.64 -12.89 -30.83
CA VAL A 8 -7.22 -13.99 -29.96
C VAL A 8 -6.21 -13.50 -28.92
N GLU A 9 -5.23 -12.69 -29.34
CA GLU A 9 -4.23 -12.12 -28.42
C GLU A 9 -4.89 -11.22 -27.35
N LYS A 10 -5.83 -10.36 -27.73
CA LYS A 10 -6.59 -9.54 -26.77
C LYS A 10 -7.40 -10.38 -25.80
N LEU A 11 -8.05 -11.45 -26.26
CA LEU A 11 -8.79 -12.37 -25.40
C LEU A 11 -7.87 -13.11 -24.43
N GLN A 12 -6.70 -13.54 -24.87
CA GLN A 12 -5.70 -14.16 -23.99
C GLN A 12 -5.19 -13.20 -22.90
N VAL A 13 -4.96 -11.92 -23.26
CA VAL A 13 -4.58 -10.88 -22.28
C VAL A 13 -5.70 -10.65 -21.26
N LEU A 14 -6.95 -10.58 -21.71
CA LEU A 14 -8.11 -10.42 -20.83
C LEU A 14 -8.28 -11.63 -19.90
N LYS A 15 -8.13 -12.85 -20.44
CA LYS A 15 -8.19 -14.08 -19.65
C LYS A 15 -7.14 -14.07 -18.53
N ARG A 16 -5.87 -13.76 -18.86
CA ARG A 16 -4.78 -13.68 -17.87
C ARG A 16 -5.06 -12.64 -16.80
N LYS A 17 -5.52 -11.45 -17.17
CA LYS A 17 -5.90 -10.40 -16.19
C LYS A 17 -7.04 -10.84 -15.29
N ALA A 18 -8.04 -11.55 -15.83
CA ALA A 18 -9.11 -12.08 -15.02
C ALA A 18 -8.63 -13.16 -14.04
N GLU A 19 -7.76 -14.07 -14.47
CA GLU A 19 -7.16 -15.08 -13.61
C GLU A 19 -6.30 -14.45 -12.50
N GLU A 20 -5.49 -13.44 -12.80
CA GLU A 20 -4.72 -12.65 -11.82
C GLU A 20 -5.65 -11.98 -10.80
N SER A 21 -6.72 -11.29 -11.26
CA SER A 21 -7.69 -10.63 -10.38
C SER A 21 -8.42 -11.62 -9.46
N ILE A 22 -8.85 -12.77 -9.98
CA ILE A 22 -9.49 -13.83 -9.19
C ILE A 22 -8.52 -14.37 -8.12
N SER A 23 -7.25 -14.56 -8.48
CA SER A 23 -6.23 -15.03 -7.54
C SER A 23 -6.00 -14.03 -6.40
N GLU A 24 -5.94 -12.73 -6.71
CA GLU A 24 -5.81 -11.65 -5.73
C GLU A 24 -7.03 -11.57 -4.81
N GLU A 25 -8.24 -11.67 -5.35
CA GLU A 25 -9.49 -11.67 -4.57
C GLU A 25 -9.58 -12.88 -3.63
N LEU A 26 -9.19 -14.06 -4.09
CA LEU A 26 -9.14 -15.27 -3.26
C LEU A 26 -8.12 -15.12 -2.13
N ALA A 27 -6.94 -14.59 -2.41
CA ALA A 27 -5.92 -14.33 -1.40
C ALA A 27 -6.44 -13.33 -0.34
N ALA A 28 -7.04 -12.22 -0.76
CA ALA A 28 -7.64 -11.24 0.15
C ALA A 28 -8.78 -11.83 0.98
N SER A 29 -9.64 -12.66 0.38
CA SER A 29 -10.73 -13.36 1.06
C SER A 29 -10.19 -14.32 2.14
N ASN A 30 -9.13 -15.06 1.85
CA ASN A 30 -8.49 -15.97 2.80
C ASN A 30 -7.89 -15.20 4.00
N VAL A 31 -7.26 -14.06 3.76
CA VAL A 31 -6.76 -13.18 4.83
C VAL A 31 -7.91 -12.68 5.71
N CYS A 32 -9.01 -12.22 5.11
CA CYS A 32 -10.20 -11.80 5.86
C CYS A 32 -10.78 -12.93 6.70
N LYS A 33 -10.94 -14.12 6.11
CA LYS A 33 -11.42 -15.32 6.81
C LYS A 33 -10.56 -15.63 8.02
N ARG A 34 -9.24 -15.66 7.86
CA ARG A 34 -8.28 -15.95 8.93
C ARG A 34 -8.32 -14.91 10.06
N ARG A 35 -8.50 -13.63 9.72
CA ARG A 35 -8.69 -12.56 10.72
C ARG A 35 -9.98 -12.73 11.51
N LEU A 36 -11.08 -13.09 10.84
CA LEU A 36 -12.36 -13.36 11.49
C LEU A 36 -12.29 -14.60 12.39
N GLU A 37 -11.65 -15.68 11.96
CA GLU A 37 -11.43 -16.87 12.76
C GLU A 37 -10.65 -16.56 14.05
N HIS A 38 -9.57 -15.76 13.93
CA HIS A 38 -8.82 -15.32 15.10
C HIS A 38 -9.63 -14.48 16.09
N LEU A 39 -10.55 -13.64 15.62
CA LEU A 39 -11.47 -12.92 16.49
C LEU A 39 -12.48 -13.84 17.17
N LYS A 40 -13.00 -14.83 16.41
CA LYS A 40 -13.95 -15.83 16.90
C LYS A 40 -13.33 -16.74 17.97
N GLU A 41 -12.06 -17.13 17.82
CA GLU A 41 -11.29 -17.86 18.84
C GLU A 41 -11.31 -17.12 20.18
N ARG A 42 -11.18 -15.80 20.18
CA ARG A 42 -11.28 -14.99 21.42
C ARG A 42 -12.64 -15.13 22.08
N ASP A 43 -13.73 -15.03 21.32
CA ASP A 43 -15.08 -15.02 21.86
C ASP A 43 -15.48 -16.39 22.42
N THR A 44 -15.04 -17.47 21.78
CA THR A 44 -15.22 -18.84 22.30
C THR A 44 -14.46 -19.06 23.60
N LEU A 45 -13.25 -18.49 23.75
CA LEU A 45 -12.45 -18.56 24.98
C LEU A 45 -13.06 -17.77 26.14
N THR A 46 -13.89 -16.76 25.86
CA THR A 46 -14.56 -15.96 26.89
C THR A 46 -15.92 -16.49 27.27
N SER A 47 -16.63 -17.19 26.37
CA SER A 47 -18.02 -17.61 26.54
C SER A 47 -18.18 -19.01 27.15
N THR A 48 -17.21 -19.90 26.95
CA THR A 48 -17.26 -21.27 27.50
C THR A 48 -16.43 -21.32 28.79
N GLY A 49 -17.06 -21.38 29.93
CA GLY A 49 -16.44 -21.45 31.27
C GLY A 49 -15.47 -22.64 31.49
N THR A 50 -15.25 -23.49 30.49
CA THR A 50 -14.27 -24.58 30.45
C THR A 50 -13.15 -24.25 29.49
N ILE A 51 -12.29 -23.28 29.85
CA ILE A 51 -11.15 -22.90 29.01
C ILE A 51 -10.04 -23.91 29.23
N SER A 52 -9.61 -24.57 28.15
CA SER A 52 -8.26 -25.18 28.12
C SER A 52 -7.24 -24.05 28.31
N HIS A 53 -6.59 -24.00 29.46
CA HIS A 53 -5.53 -23.00 29.75
C HIS A 53 -4.50 -22.91 28.63
N GLY A 54 -4.25 -24.03 27.91
CA GLY A 54 -3.36 -24.07 26.76
C GLY A 54 -3.81 -23.18 25.58
N ALA A 55 -5.08 -23.29 25.18
CA ALA A 55 -5.64 -22.53 24.06
C ALA A 55 -5.68 -21.02 24.36
N ALA A 56 -6.08 -20.66 25.59
CA ALA A 56 -6.09 -19.25 26.03
C ALA A 56 -4.67 -18.65 26.04
N ASN A 57 -3.68 -19.41 26.50
CA ASN A 57 -2.28 -18.96 26.51
C ASN A 57 -1.72 -18.84 25.08
N GLN A 58 -2.07 -19.76 24.19
CA GLN A 58 -1.67 -19.67 22.77
C GLN A 58 -2.27 -18.45 22.07
N TRP A 59 -3.54 -18.14 22.32
CA TRP A 59 -4.18 -16.92 21.78
C TRP A 59 -3.52 -15.65 22.32
N LYS A 60 -3.26 -15.59 23.65
CA LYS A 60 -2.56 -14.46 24.29
C LYS A 60 -1.15 -14.26 23.70
N ARG A 61 -0.44 -15.35 23.43
CA ARG A 61 0.90 -15.32 22.82
C ARG A 61 0.82 -14.75 21.40
N LYS A 62 -0.08 -15.24 20.54
CA LYS A 62 -0.29 -14.69 19.19
C LYS A 62 -0.64 -13.20 19.22
N ARG A 63 -1.46 -12.78 20.19
CA ARG A 63 -1.78 -11.35 20.38
C ARG A 63 -0.53 -10.53 20.74
N LEU A 64 0.30 -11.02 21.65
CA LEU A 64 1.54 -10.35 22.03
C LEU A 64 2.50 -10.27 20.82
N ASP A 65 2.68 -11.37 20.11
CA ASP A 65 3.53 -11.40 18.93
C ASP A 65 3.07 -10.41 17.86
N ARG A 66 1.74 -10.25 17.64
CA ARG A 66 1.18 -9.22 16.75
C ARG A 66 1.53 -7.80 17.22
N MET A 67 1.43 -7.51 18.51
CA MET A 67 1.80 -6.20 19.06
C MET A 67 3.29 -5.93 18.88
N MET A 68 4.14 -6.96 19.07
CA MET A 68 5.58 -6.87 18.85
C MET A 68 5.92 -6.64 17.37
N VAL A 69 5.27 -7.36 16.46
CA VAL A 69 5.44 -7.14 15.01
C VAL A 69 5.08 -5.70 14.64
N GLU A 70 3.95 -5.18 15.12
CA GLU A 70 3.54 -3.81 14.84
C GLU A 70 4.53 -2.79 15.41
N TYR A 71 5.04 -3.02 16.62
CA TYR A 71 6.08 -2.20 17.22
C TYR A 71 7.36 -2.19 16.37
N PHE A 72 7.82 -3.35 15.92
CA PHE A 72 9.00 -3.46 15.06
C PHE A 72 8.82 -2.74 13.73
N LEU A 73 7.66 -2.88 13.09
CA LEU A 73 7.35 -2.19 11.83
C LEU A 73 7.38 -0.66 11.98
N ARG A 74 6.79 -0.14 13.07
CA ARG A 74 6.76 1.31 13.35
C ARG A 74 8.14 1.89 13.66
N ASN A 75 9.04 1.07 14.20
CA ASN A 75 10.42 1.48 14.53
C ASN A 75 11.43 1.13 13.42
N GLY A 76 10.98 0.63 12.26
CA GLY A 76 11.86 0.34 11.13
C GLY A 76 12.61 -1.00 11.21
N TYR A 77 12.32 -1.85 12.20
CA TYR A 77 12.92 -3.18 12.34
C TYR A 77 12.23 -4.22 11.48
N TYR A 78 12.16 -3.98 10.17
CA TYR A 78 11.37 -4.77 9.22
C TYR A 78 11.75 -6.25 9.19
N ASN A 79 13.05 -6.58 9.23
CA ASN A 79 13.51 -7.97 9.20
C ASN A 79 13.08 -8.74 10.47
N ALA A 80 13.16 -8.12 11.63
CA ALA A 80 12.71 -8.70 12.89
C ALA A 80 11.19 -8.93 12.88
N ALA A 81 10.43 -7.96 12.35
CA ALA A 81 8.98 -8.05 12.19
C ALA A 81 8.58 -9.23 11.31
N ILE A 82 9.20 -9.36 10.13
CA ILE A 82 8.92 -10.44 9.17
C ILE A 82 9.26 -11.80 9.80
N THR A 83 10.46 -11.95 10.37
CA THR A 83 10.90 -13.21 10.99
C THR A 83 9.96 -13.63 12.13
N LEU A 84 9.54 -12.68 12.98
CA LEU A 84 8.61 -12.99 14.08
C LEU A 84 7.25 -13.40 13.53
N ALA A 85 6.72 -12.68 12.53
CA ALA A 85 5.42 -12.98 11.93
C ALA A 85 5.38 -14.36 11.26
N GLU A 86 6.46 -14.77 10.61
CA GLU A 86 6.60 -16.08 10.01
C GLU A 86 6.70 -17.20 11.06
N ARG A 87 7.56 -17.04 12.09
CA ARG A 87 7.73 -18.02 13.16
C ARG A 87 6.48 -18.24 13.99
N SER A 88 5.69 -17.19 14.21
CA SER A 88 4.45 -17.24 15.01
C SER A 88 3.22 -17.55 14.16
N ASP A 89 3.37 -17.73 12.86
CA ASP A 89 2.27 -17.96 11.89
C ASP A 89 1.16 -16.89 11.99
N ILE A 90 1.56 -15.62 12.03
CA ILE A 90 0.66 -14.47 12.17
C ILE A 90 0.77 -13.45 11.03
N LYS A 91 1.45 -13.79 9.94
CA LYS A 91 1.65 -12.88 8.80
C LYS A 91 0.32 -12.29 8.30
N ASP A 92 -0.70 -13.12 8.12
CA ASP A 92 -2.03 -12.70 7.65
C ASP A 92 -2.80 -11.85 8.68
N LEU A 93 -2.38 -11.90 9.94
CA LEU A 93 -2.94 -11.11 11.03
C LEU A 93 -2.28 -9.73 11.21
N THR A 94 -1.27 -9.42 10.41
CA THR A 94 -0.46 -8.19 10.46
C THR A 94 -0.56 -7.44 9.14
N ASN A 95 -0.12 -6.18 9.13
CA ASN A 95 -0.16 -5.32 7.94
C ASN A 95 1.26 -5.05 7.40
N ILE A 96 2.13 -6.07 7.39
CA ILE A 96 3.53 -5.95 6.96
C ILE A 96 3.64 -5.29 5.59
N ASP A 97 2.82 -5.70 4.63
CA ASP A 97 2.89 -5.23 3.23
C ASP A 97 2.70 -3.71 3.11
N ILE A 98 1.82 -3.13 3.95
CA ILE A 98 1.60 -1.67 3.98
C ILE A 98 2.87 -0.95 4.43
N PHE A 99 3.55 -1.45 5.46
CA PHE A 99 4.78 -0.85 5.96
C PHE A 99 5.94 -1.02 4.98
N LEU A 100 6.02 -2.16 4.28
CA LEU A 100 7.04 -2.38 3.24
C LEU A 100 6.83 -1.43 2.06
N THR A 101 5.58 -1.22 1.62
CA THR A 101 5.24 -0.24 0.58
C THR A 101 5.62 1.18 1.02
N SER A 102 5.29 1.57 2.26
CA SER A 102 5.69 2.87 2.82
C SER A 102 7.22 3.05 2.78
N ARG A 103 7.96 2.04 3.24
CA ARG A 103 9.43 2.04 3.19
C ARG A 103 10.00 2.23 1.78
N GLU A 104 9.41 1.55 0.79
CA GLU A 104 9.86 1.69 -0.60
C GLU A 104 9.60 3.10 -1.15
N VAL A 105 8.44 3.69 -0.80
CA VAL A 105 8.11 5.08 -1.14
C VAL A 105 9.07 6.04 -0.45
N GLU A 106 9.31 5.90 0.85
CA GLU A 106 10.25 6.72 1.63
C GLU A 106 11.67 6.68 1.05
N LYS A 107 12.17 5.50 0.72
CA LYS A 107 13.48 5.34 0.07
C LYS A 107 13.56 6.01 -1.29
N SER A 108 12.50 5.88 -2.11
CA SER A 108 12.43 6.52 -3.41
C SER A 108 12.46 8.05 -3.27
N LEU A 109 11.68 8.60 -2.34
CA LEU A 109 11.66 10.03 -2.06
C LEU A 109 13.00 10.55 -1.50
N ALA A 110 13.68 9.78 -0.64
CA ALA A 110 15.01 10.11 -0.16
C ALA A 110 16.06 10.19 -1.29
N ASN A 111 15.85 9.45 -2.38
CA ASN A 111 16.66 9.51 -3.59
C ASN A 111 16.16 10.56 -4.62
N HIS A 112 15.24 11.45 -4.22
CA HIS A 112 14.59 12.44 -5.09
C HIS A 112 13.76 11.83 -6.25
N GLU A 113 13.33 10.58 -6.11
CA GLU A 113 12.47 9.88 -7.06
C GLU A 113 11.02 9.92 -6.59
N THR A 114 10.14 10.55 -7.36
CA THR A 114 8.72 10.70 -7.01
C THR A 114 7.82 9.63 -7.63
N GLN A 115 8.32 8.90 -8.63
CA GLN A 115 7.51 8.01 -9.46
C GLN A 115 6.77 6.93 -8.68
N LYS A 116 7.42 6.28 -7.70
CA LYS A 116 6.77 5.25 -6.87
C LYS A 116 5.63 5.84 -6.02
N CYS A 117 5.87 7.02 -5.46
CA CYS A 117 4.87 7.71 -4.65
C CYS A 117 3.68 8.19 -5.49
N LEU A 118 3.92 8.70 -6.70
CA LEU A 118 2.87 9.10 -7.64
C LEU A 118 2.03 7.93 -8.11
N LEU A 119 2.65 6.76 -8.36
CA LEU A 119 1.92 5.53 -8.68
C LEU A 119 1.01 5.13 -7.52
N TRP A 120 1.53 5.14 -6.30
CA TRP A 120 0.73 4.87 -5.11
C TRP A 120 -0.43 5.87 -4.94
N CYS A 121 -0.19 7.17 -5.19
CA CYS A 121 -1.24 8.20 -5.19
C CYS A 121 -2.33 7.91 -6.23
N HIS A 122 -1.95 7.49 -7.43
CA HIS A 122 -2.87 7.12 -8.50
C HIS A 122 -3.77 5.96 -8.06
N ASP A 123 -3.21 4.90 -7.49
CA ASP A 123 -3.96 3.71 -7.05
C ASP A 123 -4.88 4.02 -5.86
N ASN A 124 -4.52 5.01 -5.05
CA ASN A 124 -5.29 5.44 -3.87
C ASN A 124 -6.05 6.77 -4.06
N LYS A 125 -6.22 7.24 -5.30
CA LYS A 125 -6.81 8.55 -5.63
C LYS A 125 -8.14 8.83 -4.93
N SER A 126 -9.04 7.85 -4.87
CA SER A 126 -10.35 8.00 -4.22
C SER A 126 -10.23 8.23 -2.71
N LYS A 127 -9.27 7.58 -2.05
CA LYS A 127 -9.00 7.76 -0.61
C LYS A 127 -8.37 9.11 -0.34
N LEU A 128 -7.36 9.50 -1.13
CA LEU A 128 -6.66 10.78 -1.01
C LEU A 128 -7.61 11.96 -1.20
N ARG A 129 -8.54 11.87 -2.17
CA ARG A 129 -9.57 12.89 -2.38
C ARG A 129 -10.53 13.01 -1.19
N LYS A 130 -10.97 11.89 -0.58
CA LYS A 130 -11.80 11.91 0.63
C LYS A 130 -11.07 12.57 1.81
N LEU A 131 -9.76 12.39 1.91
CA LEU A 131 -8.92 12.98 2.95
C LEU A 131 -8.47 14.41 2.62
N LYS A 132 -8.84 14.95 1.45
CA LYS A 132 -8.36 16.25 0.95
C LYS A 132 -6.82 16.38 1.03
N SER A 133 -6.12 15.34 0.59
CA SER A 133 -4.67 15.24 0.70
C SER A 133 -3.97 16.03 -0.41
N ASN A 134 -3.04 16.89 -0.04
CA ASN A 134 -2.20 17.68 -0.97
C ASN A 134 -0.95 16.89 -1.44
N MET A 135 -0.88 15.60 -1.15
CA MET A 135 0.33 14.81 -1.38
C MET A 135 0.75 14.80 -2.86
N GLU A 136 -0.19 14.57 -3.79
CA GLU A 136 0.09 14.56 -5.22
C GLU A 136 0.61 15.93 -5.69
N PHE A 137 -0.01 17.01 -5.23
CA PHE A 137 0.42 18.37 -5.56
C PHE A 137 1.85 18.64 -5.07
N ASN A 138 2.16 18.30 -3.82
CA ASN A 138 3.51 18.49 -3.26
C ASN A 138 4.58 17.68 -4.03
N LEU A 139 4.23 16.48 -4.49
CA LEU A 139 5.13 15.67 -5.32
C LEU A 139 5.37 16.32 -6.69
N ARG A 140 4.34 16.92 -7.31
CA ARG A 140 4.48 17.63 -8.58
C ARG A 140 5.33 18.89 -8.44
N ILE A 141 5.22 19.60 -7.31
CA ILE A 141 6.13 20.72 -6.99
C ILE A 141 7.57 20.18 -6.85
N GLN A 142 7.78 19.09 -6.14
CA GLN A 142 9.12 18.51 -5.98
C GLN A 142 9.72 18.11 -7.33
N GLU A 143 8.96 17.50 -8.23
CA GLU A 143 9.43 17.20 -9.59
C GLU A 143 9.84 18.48 -10.35
N PHE A 144 9.06 19.53 -10.23
CA PHE A 144 9.37 20.83 -10.83
C PHE A 144 10.67 21.42 -10.28
N VAL A 145 10.86 21.40 -8.96
CA VAL A 145 12.09 21.87 -8.30
C VAL A 145 13.32 21.05 -8.75
N GLU A 146 13.18 19.74 -8.85
CA GLU A 146 14.28 18.86 -9.32
C GLU A 146 14.65 19.15 -10.79
N LEU A 147 13.68 19.46 -11.64
CA LEU A 147 13.95 19.88 -13.03
C LEU A 147 14.70 21.21 -13.08
N ILE A 148 14.40 22.15 -12.20
CA ILE A 148 15.16 23.42 -12.09
C ILE A 148 16.56 23.14 -11.55
N ARG A 149 16.69 22.32 -10.52
CA ARG A 149 17.98 21.98 -9.92
C ARG A 149 18.96 21.33 -10.92
N THR A 150 18.42 20.57 -11.89
CA THR A 150 19.20 19.97 -12.99
C THR A 150 19.35 20.89 -14.20
N ASP A 151 19.02 22.18 -14.09
CA ASP A 151 19.02 23.20 -15.15
C ASP A 151 18.16 22.85 -16.39
N ASN A 152 17.20 21.93 -16.23
CA ASN A 152 16.24 21.55 -17.29
C ASN A 152 15.03 22.51 -17.30
N ARG A 153 15.27 23.77 -17.65
CA ARG A 153 14.23 24.85 -17.61
C ARG A 153 13.08 24.56 -18.56
N MET A 154 13.35 24.04 -19.75
CA MET A 154 12.31 23.70 -20.72
C MET A 154 11.44 22.54 -20.24
N GLY A 155 12.05 21.56 -19.56
CA GLY A 155 11.35 20.46 -18.90
C GLY A 155 10.45 20.99 -17.78
N ALA A 156 10.94 21.91 -16.96
CA ALA A 156 10.19 22.53 -15.86
C ALA A 156 8.94 23.28 -16.38
N ILE A 157 9.09 24.09 -17.46
CA ILE A 157 7.96 24.79 -18.08
C ILE A 157 6.90 23.81 -18.61
N LYS A 158 7.33 22.75 -19.30
CA LYS A 158 6.42 21.71 -19.81
C LYS A 158 5.71 20.97 -18.66
N HIS A 159 6.46 20.68 -17.60
CA HIS A 159 5.92 20.03 -16.39
C HIS A 159 4.85 20.90 -15.71
N ALA A 160 5.16 22.20 -15.48
CA ALA A 160 4.22 23.15 -14.90
C ALA A 160 2.92 23.26 -15.70
N ARG A 161 3.02 23.46 -17.01
CA ARG A 161 1.85 23.53 -17.90
C ARG A 161 0.99 22.27 -17.90
N LYS A 162 1.64 21.09 -17.79
CA LYS A 162 0.95 19.81 -17.81
C LYS A 162 0.23 19.48 -16.50
N HIS A 163 0.84 19.82 -15.37
CA HIS A 163 0.41 19.31 -14.07
C HIS A 163 -0.23 20.37 -13.18
N PHE A 164 0.22 21.63 -13.22
CA PHE A 164 -0.28 22.65 -12.28
C PHE A 164 -1.66 23.18 -12.64
N SER A 165 -2.03 23.19 -13.92
CA SER A 165 -3.38 23.63 -14.34
C SER A 165 -4.52 22.84 -13.68
N SER A 166 -4.28 21.57 -13.32
CA SER A 166 -5.28 20.75 -12.63
C SER A 166 -5.43 21.07 -11.14
N PHE A 167 -4.56 21.89 -10.57
CA PHE A 167 -4.52 22.30 -9.15
C PHE A 167 -4.77 23.77 -8.92
N GLU A 168 -5.04 24.56 -9.98
CA GLU A 168 -5.17 26.04 -9.90
C GLU A 168 -6.24 26.50 -8.91
N GLU A 169 -7.39 25.81 -8.83
CA GLU A 169 -8.48 26.19 -7.94
C GLU A 169 -8.12 26.10 -6.45
N GLU A 170 -7.33 25.10 -6.07
CA GLU A 170 -7.01 24.82 -4.66
C GLU A 170 -5.68 25.40 -4.21
N HIS A 171 -4.73 25.61 -5.15
CA HIS A 171 -3.33 25.94 -4.83
C HIS A 171 -2.78 27.15 -5.58
N LEU A 172 -3.65 28.04 -6.09
CA LEU A 172 -3.26 29.18 -6.91
C LEU A 172 -2.17 30.06 -6.24
N THR A 173 -2.31 30.33 -4.96
CA THR A 173 -1.34 31.16 -4.21
C THR A 173 0.04 30.51 -4.11
N THR A 174 0.10 29.18 -3.99
CA THR A 174 1.36 28.43 -3.92
C THR A 174 2.02 28.31 -5.30
N ILE A 175 1.22 28.27 -6.37
CA ILE A 175 1.71 28.19 -7.75
C ILE A 175 2.28 29.53 -8.23
N GLN A 176 1.75 30.64 -7.70
CA GLN A 176 2.19 32.01 -8.07
C GLN A 176 3.42 32.50 -7.30
N GLN A 177 3.83 31.86 -6.23
CA GLN A 177 5.04 32.13 -5.46
C GLN A 177 6.25 31.45 -6.08
#